data_dab0a34c7ba147b614385056e238a31d
#
_entry.id   dab0a34c7ba147b614385056e238a31d
#
_cell.length_a   1.000
_cell.length_b   1.000
_cell.length_c   1.000
_cell.angle_alpha   90.00
_cell.angle_beta   90.00
_cell.angle_gamma   90.00
#
_symmetry.space_group_name_H-M   'P 1'
#
loop_
_entity.id
_entity.type
_entity.pdbx_description
1 polymer ?
#
loop_
_entity_poly.entity_id
_entity_poly.type
_entity_poly.pdbx_seq_one_letter_code
_entity_poly.pdbx_strand_id
1 'polypeptide(L)'
;MPDPPALQLDLPDPDRDDISTMEFLARLEQAWAVCDRFDLQTEIWRGRILKSVRDREKRGGEGRGAGFLQWLREREISKTRAYGLIQLAESAETMFSEGVLEESSVNQFSKRAFMETAQAAPEVQLMISEAANEGQDITRKQVRRLTDEFTAATSPLLPEEIRQRTQENLLPPRVVAPVVRELAKLAEPQQEDLRRVLREEPGLD
;
A
#
# COMPACT_ATOMS: atom_id res chain seq x y z
N MET A 1 -19.50 -9.20 27.66
CA MET A 1 -18.43 -9.27 26.67
C MET A 1 -17.13 -9.45 27.42
N PRO A 2 -16.31 -10.44 27.13
CA PRO A 2 -14.98 -10.48 27.74
C PRO A 2 -14.19 -9.23 27.33
N ASP A 3 -13.48 -8.64 28.29
CA ASP A 3 -12.57 -7.55 28.01
C ASP A 3 -11.54 -7.99 26.96
N PRO A 4 -11.23 -7.15 25.97
CA PRO A 4 -10.18 -7.47 25.03
C PRO A 4 -8.87 -7.68 25.80
N PRO A 5 -8.02 -8.65 25.40
CA PRO A 5 -6.75 -8.87 26.07
C PRO A 5 -5.98 -7.55 26.08
N ALA A 6 -5.53 -7.16 27.27
CA ALA A 6 -4.73 -5.96 27.43
C ALA A 6 -3.45 -6.10 26.59
N LEU A 7 -3.29 -5.24 25.60
CA LEU A 7 -2.05 -5.10 24.84
C LEU A 7 -0.96 -4.65 25.79
N GLN A 8 -0.09 -5.57 26.19
CA GLN A 8 1.10 -5.25 26.95
C GLN A 8 2.26 -5.03 25.96
N LEU A 9 2.74 -3.81 25.90
CA LEU A 9 4.01 -3.48 25.25
C LEU A 9 5.13 -3.88 26.21
N ASP A 10 5.95 -4.84 25.80
CA ASP A 10 7.17 -5.22 26.52
C ASP A 10 8.27 -4.23 26.13
N LEU A 11 8.41 -3.16 26.93
CA LEU A 11 9.44 -2.16 26.74
C LEU A 11 10.66 -2.48 27.64
N PRO A 12 11.87 -2.40 27.09
CA PRO A 12 13.08 -2.53 27.92
C PRO A 12 13.18 -1.34 28.90
N ASP A 13 13.59 -1.64 30.11
CA ASP A 13 13.84 -0.62 31.15
C ASP A 13 15.04 0.25 30.73
N PRO A 14 14.88 1.58 30.60
CA PRO A 14 15.96 2.48 30.17
C PRO A 14 17.09 2.59 31.20
N ASP A 15 16.81 2.25 32.46
CA ASP A 15 17.79 2.37 33.58
C ASP A 15 18.57 1.06 33.81
N ARG A 16 18.35 0.04 32.96
CA ARG A 16 19.07 -1.24 33.04
C ARG A 16 20.26 -1.29 32.11
N ASP A 17 21.45 -1.50 32.72
CA ASP A 17 22.74 -1.62 32.01
C ASP A 17 23.05 -3.07 31.53
N ASP A 18 22.12 -4.02 31.71
CA ASP A 18 22.33 -5.45 31.42
C ASP A 18 22.12 -5.84 29.96
N ILE A 19 21.64 -4.90 29.13
CA ILE A 19 21.48 -5.09 27.69
C ILE A 19 22.32 -4.08 26.90
N SER A 20 22.82 -4.49 25.75
CA SER A 20 23.57 -3.58 24.88
C SER A 20 22.65 -2.51 24.29
N THR A 21 23.20 -1.34 23.97
CA THR A 21 22.47 -0.25 23.28
C THR A 21 21.82 -0.75 22.00
N MET A 22 22.47 -1.64 21.25
CA MET A 22 21.95 -2.20 20.01
C MET A 22 20.73 -3.10 20.27
N GLU A 23 20.77 -3.92 21.32
CA GLU A 23 19.66 -4.77 21.72
C GLU A 23 18.50 -3.92 22.27
N PHE A 24 18.78 -2.89 23.05
CA PHE A 24 17.79 -1.94 23.54
C PHE A 24 17.03 -1.29 22.38
N LEU A 25 17.74 -0.74 21.38
CA LEU A 25 17.13 -0.14 20.21
C LEU A 25 16.32 -1.15 19.37
N ALA A 26 16.82 -2.37 19.20
CA ALA A 26 16.09 -3.42 18.47
C ALA A 26 14.76 -3.77 19.14
N ARG A 27 14.71 -3.84 20.48
CA ARG A 27 13.45 -4.07 21.23
C ARG A 27 12.49 -2.90 21.10
N LEU A 28 12.98 -1.66 21.12
CA LEU A 28 12.15 -0.49 20.87
C LEU A 28 11.59 -0.48 19.45
N GLU A 29 12.39 -0.83 18.45
CA GLU A 29 11.92 -0.94 17.06
C GLU A 29 10.83 -2.03 16.90
N GLN A 30 10.98 -3.16 17.57
CA GLN A 30 9.97 -4.21 17.59
C GLN A 30 8.66 -3.72 18.26
N ALA A 31 8.75 -3.04 19.40
CA ALA A 31 7.58 -2.46 20.07
C ALA A 31 6.90 -1.40 19.19
N TRP A 32 7.69 -0.57 18.50
CA TRP A 32 7.19 0.43 17.57
C TRP A 32 6.46 -0.22 16.38
N ALA A 33 7.04 -1.28 15.82
CA ALA A 33 6.42 -2.04 14.73
C ALA A 33 5.07 -2.64 15.14
N VAL A 34 4.94 -3.09 16.40
CA VAL A 34 3.64 -3.55 16.94
C VAL A 34 2.63 -2.40 16.94
N CYS A 35 3.00 -1.20 17.38
CA CYS A 35 2.11 -0.04 17.33
C CYS A 35 1.66 0.29 15.90
N ASP A 36 2.58 0.27 14.95
CA ASP A 36 2.28 0.54 13.53
C ASP A 36 1.31 -0.48 12.93
N ARG A 37 1.41 -1.75 13.32
CA ARG A 37 0.48 -2.84 12.91
C ARG A 37 -0.94 -2.59 13.40
N PHE A 38 -1.09 -2.24 14.69
CA PHE A 38 -2.41 -1.92 15.24
C PHE A 38 -3.01 -0.66 14.63
N ASP A 39 -2.18 0.28 14.21
CA ASP A 39 -2.65 1.51 13.58
C ASP A 39 -3.36 1.22 12.26
N LEU A 40 -2.81 0.36 11.40
CA LEU A 40 -3.43 -0.01 10.13
C LEU A 40 -4.75 -0.76 10.35
N GLN A 41 -4.78 -1.77 11.20
CA GLN A 41 -6.00 -2.53 11.51
C GLN A 41 -7.10 -1.63 12.10
N THR A 42 -6.72 -0.74 13.01
CA THR A 42 -7.65 0.22 13.62
C THR A 42 -8.19 1.21 12.60
N GLU A 43 -7.37 1.67 11.66
CA GLU A 43 -7.81 2.56 10.60
C GLU A 43 -8.75 1.86 9.59
N ILE A 44 -8.51 0.60 9.26
CA ILE A 44 -9.44 -0.21 8.46
C ILE A 44 -10.79 -0.32 9.17
N TRP A 45 -10.81 -0.63 10.46
CA TRP A 45 -12.05 -0.70 11.24
C TRP A 45 -12.78 0.65 11.29
N ARG A 46 -12.08 1.75 11.50
CA ARG A 46 -12.66 3.11 11.42
C ARG A 46 -13.25 3.39 10.05
N GLY A 47 -12.58 2.97 8.98
CA GLY A 47 -13.08 3.07 7.62
C GLY A 47 -14.37 2.27 7.40
N ARG A 48 -14.46 1.03 7.90
CA ARG A 48 -15.66 0.20 7.87
C ARG A 48 -16.84 0.86 8.62
N ILE A 49 -16.58 1.46 9.78
CA ILE A 49 -17.59 2.21 10.55
C ILE A 49 -18.09 3.41 9.74
N LEU A 50 -17.18 4.22 9.20
CA LEU A 50 -17.52 5.40 8.40
C LEU A 50 -18.30 5.03 7.13
N LYS A 51 -17.91 3.95 6.45
CA LYS A 51 -18.63 3.39 5.31
C LYS A 51 -20.06 3.01 5.68
N SER A 52 -20.25 2.31 6.81
CA SER A 52 -21.55 1.90 7.29
C SER A 52 -22.48 3.11 7.58
N VAL A 53 -21.95 4.17 8.20
CA VAL A 53 -22.71 5.40 8.45
C VAL A 53 -23.08 6.09 7.13
N ARG A 54 -22.14 6.24 6.21
CA ARG A 54 -22.34 6.84 4.87
C ARG A 54 -23.39 6.07 4.06
N ASP A 55 -23.28 4.75 4.03
CA ASP A 55 -24.12 3.90 3.18
C ASP A 55 -25.54 3.78 3.76
N ARG A 56 -25.69 3.84 5.09
CA ARG A 56 -27.02 3.93 5.72
C ARG A 56 -27.74 5.22 5.33
N GLU A 57 -27.06 6.35 5.29
CA GLU A 57 -27.63 7.63 4.85
C GLU A 57 -28.06 7.58 3.38
N LYS A 58 -27.26 6.96 2.48
CA LYS A 58 -27.59 6.82 1.06
C LYS A 58 -28.86 6.00 0.81
N ARG A 59 -29.16 5.00 1.66
CA ARG A 59 -30.34 4.13 1.49
C ARG A 59 -31.68 4.80 1.78
N GLY A 60 -31.69 6.00 2.35
CA GLY A 60 -32.87 6.82 2.52
C GLY A 60 -33.67 6.48 3.79
N GLY A 61 -33.65 7.40 4.75
CA GLY A 61 -34.51 7.51 5.90
C GLY A 61 -34.83 8.99 6.16
N GLU A 62 -35.74 9.29 7.08
CA GLU A 62 -35.93 10.63 7.60
C GLU A 62 -34.59 11.18 8.08
N GLY A 63 -34.09 12.27 7.45
CA GLY A 63 -32.79 12.88 7.75
C GLY A 63 -31.82 12.94 6.59
N ARG A 64 -32.28 12.89 5.35
CA ARG A 64 -31.43 13.01 4.15
C ARG A 64 -30.53 14.23 4.19
N GLY A 65 -29.20 14.01 4.08
CA GLY A 65 -28.21 15.02 3.76
C GLY A 65 -27.43 15.61 4.93
N ALA A 66 -27.84 15.41 6.18
CA ALA A 66 -27.14 15.94 7.34
C ALA A 66 -26.39 14.86 8.16
N GLY A 67 -26.83 13.60 8.10
CA GLY A 67 -26.42 12.55 9.02
C GLY A 67 -24.92 12.26 9.00
N PHE A 68 -24.34 11.89 7.86
CA PHE A 68 -22.91 11.56 7.78
C PHE A 68 -22.02 12.77 8.08
N LEU A 69 -22.31 13.93 7.45
CA LEU A 69 -21.52 15.13 7.67
C LEU A 69 -21.66 15.71 9.07
N GLN A 70 -22.84 15.58 9.68
CA GLN A 70 -23.07 15.94 11.07
C GLN A 70 -22.31 15.01 11.99
N TRP A 71 -22.38 13.69 11.77
CA TRP A 71 -21.66 12.67 12.50
C TRP A 71 -20.13 12.90 12.47
N LEU A 72 -19.58 13.31 11.30
CA LEU A 72 -18.17 13.68 11.17
C LEU A 72 -17.82 14.93 12.00
N ARG A 73 -18.68 15.96 11.95
CA ARG A 73 -18.48 17.21 12.71
C ARG A 73 -18.46 16.97 14.22
N GLU A 74 -19.41 16.20 14.72
CA GLU A 74 -19.52 15.83 16.14
C GLU A 74 -18.27 15.08 16.67
N ARG A 75 -17.50 14.46 15.77
CA ARG A 75 -16.27 13.71 16.08
C ARG A 75 -14.99 14.42 15.61
N GLU A 76 -15.12 15.65 15.14
CA GLU A 76 -14.00 16.45 14.63
C GLU A 76 -13.19 15.75 13.51
N ILE A 77 -13.87 14.91 12.70
CA ILE A 77 -13.26 14.20 11.59
C ILE A 77 -13.43 15.02 10.31
N SER A 78 -12.32 15.40 9.66
CA SER A 78 -12.38 16.07 8.37
C SER A 78 -12.92 15.13 7.27
N LYS A 79 -13.60 15.68 6.25
CA LYS A 79 -14.08 14.92 5.09
C LYS A 79 -12.93 14.14 4.42
N THR A 80 -11.82 14.80 4.17
CA THR A 80 -10.65 14.18 3.53
C THR A 80 -10.18 12.95 4.30
N ARG A 81 -10.07 13.07 5.64
CA ARG A 81 -9.68 11.93 6.49
C ARG A 81 -10.73 10.82 6.45
N ALA A 82 -12.02 11.16 6.52
CA ALA A 82 -13.10 10.18 6.49
C ALA A 82 -13.11 9.38 5.18
N TYR A 83 -13.05 10.06 4.04
CA TYR A 83 -13.01 9.37 2.75
C TYR A 83 -11.74 8.59 2.52
N GLY A 84 -10.59 9.05 3.01
CA GLY A 84 -9.34 8.29 2.99
C GLY A 84 -9.41 7.00 3.80
N LEU A 85 -10.05 7.01 4.97
CA LEU A 85 -10.28 5.81 5.79
C LEU A 85 -11.27 4.85 5.11
N ILE A 86 -12.34 5.38 4.51
CA ILE A 86 -13.29 4.57 3.74
C ILE A 86 -12.59 3.87 2.58
N GLN A 87 -11.79 4.59 1.80
CA GLN A 87 -11.03 4.03 0.68
C GLN A 87 -10.07 2.93 1.14
N LEU A 88 -9.38 3.15 2.27
CA LEU A 88 -8.50 2.15 2.88
C LEU A 88 -9.29 0.86 3.22
N ALA A 89 -10.46 1.01 3.84
CA ALA A 89 -11.29 -0.13 4.19
C ALA A 89 -11.86 -0.84 2.95
N GLU A 90 -12.28 -0.10 1.93
CA GLU A 90 -12.77 -0.66 0.67
C GLU A 90 -11.68 -1.44 -0.06
N SER A 91 -10.42 -0.91 -0.10
CA SER A 91 -9.27 -1.62 -0.65
C SER A 91 -8.98 -2.92 0.11
N ALA A 92 -9.03 -2.88 1.45
CA ALA A 92 -8.82 -4.06 2.28
C ALA A 92 -9.92 -5.12 2.05
N GLU A 93 -11.19 -4.71 2.01
CA GLU A 93 -12.32 -5.60 1.74
C GLU A 93 -12.21 -6.27 0.37
N THR A 94 -11.75 -5.55 -0.65
CA THR A 94 -11.50 -6.11 -1.99
C THR A 94 -10.43 -7.20 -1.93
N MET A 95 -9.27 -6.89 -1.36
CA MET A 95 -8.15 -7.86 -1.27
C MET A 95 -8.53 -9.11 -0.46
N PHE A 96 -9.36 -8.96 0.59
CA PHE A 96 -9.84 -10.10 1.39
C PHE A 96 -10.88 -10.93 0.64
N SER A 97 -11.85 -10.27 0.00
CA SER A 97 -12.93 -10.97 -0.72
C SER A 97 -12.44 -11.69 -1.97
N GLU A 98 -11.40 -11.21 -2.60
CA GLU A 98 -10.73 -11.85 -3.74
C GLU A 98 -9.76 -12.96 -3.30
N GLY A 99 -9.56 -13.15 -1.99
CA GLY A 99 -8.64 -14.15 -1.45
C GLY A 99 -7.16 -13.82 -1.70
N VAL A 100 -6.84 -12.58 -2.10
CA VAL A 100 -5.48 -12.13 -2.37
C VAL A 100 -4.70 -11.99 -1.07
N LEU A 101 -5.32 -11.44 -0.03
CA LEU A 101 -4.71 -11.21 1.27
C LEU A 101 -5.57 -11.80 2.39
N GLU A 102 -4.97 -12.51 3.32
CA GLU A 102 -5.63 -12.94 4.55
C GLU A 102 -5.81 -11.76 5.51
N GLU A 103 -6.95 -11.68 6.21
CA GLU A 103 -7.22 -10.57 7.15
C GLU A 103 -6.18 -10.51 8.29
N SER A 104 -5.66 -11.66 8.73
CA SER A 104 -4.59 -11.79 9.72
C SER A 104 -3.26 -11.19 9.26
N SER A 105 -2.99 -11.22 7.95
CA SER A 105 -1.73 -10.81 7.32
C SER A 105 -1.65 -9.30 7.08
N VAL A 106 -2.75 -8.54 7.29
CA VAL A 106 -2.74 -7.07 7.28
C VAL A 106 -1.67 -6.50 8.21
N ASN A 107 -1.44 -7.19 9.32
CA ASN A 107 -0.45 -6.79 10.32
C ASN A 107 1.01 -6.83 9.81
N GLN A 108 1.26 -7.44 8.66
CA GLN A 108 2.60 -7.45 8.04
C GLN A 108 2.89 -6.16 7.24
N PHE A 109 1.89 -5.31 7.04
CA PHE A 109 2.06 -4.08 6.28
C PHE A 109 2.24 -2.86 7.17
N SER A 110 3.15 -1.95 6.80
CA SER A 110 2.96 -0.56 7.19
C SER A 110 1.78 0.03 6.40
N LYS A 111 1.08 1.02 6.96
CA LYS A 111 -0.05 1.70 6.28
C LYS A 111 0.30 2.16 4.87
N ARG A 112 1.49 2.77 4.69
CA ARG A 112 1.94 3.27 3.39
C ARG A 112 2.23 2.14 2.40
N ALA A 113 2.79 1.02 2.89
CA ALA A 113 3.01 -0.16 2.07
C ALA A 113 1.68 -0.75 1.60
N PHE A 114 0.70 -0.89 2.51
CA PHE A 114 -0.62 -1.39 2.18
C PHE A 114 -1.32 -0.54 1.11
N MET A 115 -1.34 0.78 1.27
CA MET A 115 -1.95 1.69 0.28
C MET A 115 -1.27 1.64 -1.10
N GLU A 116 0.06 1.51 -1.14
CA GLU A 116 0.79 1.35 -2.41
C GLU A 116 0.51 -0.02 -3.03
N THR A 117 0.42 -1.09 -2.23
CA THR A 117 0.04 -2.43 -2.71
C THR A 117 -1.36 -2.42 -3.31
N ALA A 118 -2.34 -1.84 -2.62
CA ALA A 118 -3.71 -1.76 -3.11
C ALA A 118 -3.87 -0.96 -4.43
N GLN A 119 -2.89 -0.15 -4.80
CA GLN A 119 -2.87 0.62 -6.04
C GLN A 119 -1.94 0.02 -7.11
N ALA A 120 -1.22 -1.04 -6.78
CA ALA A 120 -0.30 -1.71 -7.71
C ALA A 120 -1.08 -2.57 -8.73
N ALA A 121 -0.38 -3.04 -9.77
CA ALA A 121 -0.94 -4.01 -10.70
C ALA A 121 -1.35 -5.31 -9.97
N PRO A 122 -2.41 -6.01 -10.43
CA PRO A 122 -2.91 -7.22 -9.76
C PRO A 122 -1.83 -8.27 -9.49
N GLU A 123 -0.91 -8.46 -10.42
CA GLU A 123 0.19 -9.42 -10.29
C GLU A 123 1.16 -9.01 -9.17
N VAL A 124 1.43 -7.71 -9.03
CA VAL A 124 2.26 -7.19 -7.94
C VAL A 124 1.53 -7.28 -6.61
N GLN A 125 0.21 -7.03 -6.58
CA GLN A 125 -0.62 -7.22 -5.39
C GLN A 125 -0.54 -8.67 -4.91
N LEU A 126 -0.69 -9.64 -5.83
CA LEU A 126 -0.62 -11.06 -5.51
C LEU A 126 0.74 -11.43 -4.90
N MET A 127 1.84 -11.09 -5.57
CA MET A 127 3.20 -11.39 -5.09
C MET A 127 3.48 -10.83 -3.69
N ILE A 128 3.06 -9.58 -3.43
CA ILE A 128 3.26 -8.92 -2.14
C ILE A 128 2.39 -9.57 -1.07
N SER A 129 1.14 -9.89 -1.42
CA SER A 129 0.20 -10.50 -0.48
C SER A 129 0.58 -11.93 -0.12
N GLU A 130 1.12 -12.71 -1.05
CA GLU A 130 1.70 -14.03 -0.77
C GLU A 130 2.83 -13.92 0.26
N ALA A 131 3.77 -12.98 0.06
CA ALA A 131 4.85 -12.75 1.03
C ALA A 131 4.31 -12.33 2.42
N ALA A 132 3.26 -11.50 2.47
CA ALA A 132 2.61 -11.12 3.71
C ALA A 132 1.89 -12.31 4.38
N ASN A 133 1.22 -13.15 3.60
CA ASN A 133 0.54 -14.35 4.09
C ASN A 133 1.53 -15.38 4.66
N GLU A 134 2.77 -15.40 4.15
CA GLU A 134 3.90 -16.16 4.70
C GLU A 134 4.52 -15.51 5.96
N GLY A 135 4.02 -14.38 6.40
CA GLY A 135 4.45 -13.69 7.61
C GLY A 135 5.64 -12.74 7.41
N GLN A 136 5.95 -12.36 6.15
CA GLN A 136 7.01 -11.39 5.88
C GLN A 136 6.52 -9.96 6.12
N ASP A 137 7.33 -9.14 6.79
CA ASP A 137 7.04 -7.71 6.96
C ASP A 137 7.17 -6.97 5.62
N ILE A 138 6.11 -6.29 5.22
CA ILE A 138 6.03 -5.57 3.94
C ILE A 138 6.30 -4.09 4.15
N THR A 139 7.40 -3.63 3.60
CA THR A 139 7.80 -2.23 3.62
C THR A 139 7.43 -1.51 2.32
N ARG A 140 7.21 -0.21 2.40
CA ARG A 140 7.00 0.65 1.22
C ARG A 140 8.11 0.50 0.17
N LYS A 141 9.36 0.33 0.62
CA LYS A 141 10.51 0.17 -0.28
C LYS A 141 10.42 -1.11 -1.11
N GLN A 142 9.98 -2.21 -0.49
CA GLN A 142 9.77 -3.49 -1.19
C GLN A 142 8.66 -3.37 -2.23
N VAL A 143 7.50 -2.78 -1.86
CA VAL A 143 6.37 -2.58 -2.78
C VAL A 143 6.82 -1.78 -4.00
N ARG A 144 7.51 -0.66 -3.80
CA ARG A 144 8.02 0.18 -4.90
C ARG A 144 9.00 -0.56 -5.78
N ARG A 145 9.94 -1.29 -5.18
CA ARG A 145 10.90 -2.08 -5.94
C ARG A 145 10.21 -3.10 -6.85
N LEU A 146 9.29 -3.89 -6.30
CA LEU A 146 8.54 -4.89 -7.07
C LEU A 146 7.66 -4.24 -8.15
N THR A 147 7.03 -3.11 -7.85
CA THR A 147 6.26 -2.35 -8.84
C THR A 147 7.16 -1.83 -9.96
N ASP A 148 8.35 -1.33 -9.66
CA ASP A 148 9.31 -0.85 -10.66
C ASP A 148 9.85 -2.01 -11.51
N GLU A 149 10.19 -3.15 -10.90
CA GLU A 149 10.63 -4.38 -11.57
C GLU A 149 9.55 -4.88 -12.53
N PHE A 150 8.32 -4.99 -12.07
CA PHE A 150 7.18 -5.42 -12.88
C PHE A 150 6.91 -4.44 -14.05
N THR A 151 6.86 -3.14 -13.76
CA THR A 151 6.63 -2.12 -14.77
C THR A 151 7.70 -2.15 -15.86
N ALA A 152 8.97 -2.27 -15.48
CA ALA A 152 10.08 -2.31 -16.42
C ALA A 152 10.10 -3.61 -17.26
N ALA A 153 9.67 -4.74 -16.68
CA ALA A 153 9.64 -6.02 -17.36
C ALA A 153 8.46 -6.21 -18.31
N THR A 154 7.30 -5.58 -17.99
CA THR A 154 6.04 -5.88 -18.70
C THR A 154 5.50 -4.74 -19.55
N SER A 155 6.02 -3.51 -19.39
CA SER A 155 5.47 -2.36 -20.09
C SER A 155 5.51 -2.49 -21.62
N PRO A 156 4.35 -2.38 -22.30
CA PRO A 156 4.29 -2.39 -23.76
C PRO A 156 4.87 -1.09 -24.37
N LEU A 157 5.15 -0.07 -23.56
CA LEU A 157 5.73 1.19 -23.99
C LEU A 157 7.25 1.10 -24.22
N LEU A 158 7.87 0.03 -23.71
CA LEU A 158 9.31 -0.21 -23.89
C LEU A 158 9.59 -1.13 -25.08
N PRO A 159 10.64 -0.88 -25.87
CA PRO A 159 11.20 -1.85 -26.79
C PRO A 159 11.57 -3.16 -26.10
N GLU A 160 11.51 -4.26 -26.83
CA GLU A 160 11.81 -5.59 -26.29
C GLU A 160 13.23 -5.68 -25.73
N GLU A 161 14.19 -5.07 -26.42
CA GLU A 161 15.59 -5.05 -26.00
C GLU A 161 15.78 -4.37 -24.63
N ILE A 162 15.04 -3.29 -24.38
CA ILE A 162 15.08 -2.59 -23.08
C ILE A 162 14.49 -3.46 -21.97
N ARG A 163 13.36 -4.15 -22.25
CA ARG A 163 12.74 -5.08 -21.29
C ARG A 163 13.67 -6.23 -20.96
N GLN A 164 14.29 -6.83 -21.97
CA GLN A 164 15.24 -7.93 -21.81
C GLN A 164 16.46 -7.49 -20.99
N ARG A 165 17.09 -6.35 -21.31
CA ARG A 165 18.22 -5.79 -20.54
C ARG A 165 17.85 -5.52 -19.08
N THR A 166 16.59 -5.16 -18.82
CA THR A 166 16.11 -4.96 -17.46
C THR A 166 15.94 -6.28 -16.71
N GLN A 167 15.41 -7.31 -17.39
CA GLN A 167 15.28 -8.67 -16.82
C GLN A 167 16.66 -9.30 -16.54
N GLU A 168 17.64 -9.03 -17.37
CA GLU A 168 19.04 -9.47 -17.20
C GLU A 168 19.83 -8.62 -16.19
N ASN A 169 19.18 -7.67 -15.51
CA ASN A 169 19.78 -6.72 -14.57
C ASN A 169 20.89 -5.81 -15.18
N LEU A 170 20.94 -5.69 -16.50
CA LEU A 170 21.87 -4.79 -17.20
C LEU A 170 21.37 -3.34 -17.16
N LEU A 171 20.08 -3.14 -16.95
CA LEU A 171 19.45 -1.82 -16.81
C LEU A 171 18.58 -1.81 -15.52
N PRO A 172 18.88 -0.96 -14.52
CA PRO A 172 18.17 -0.97 -13.26
C PRO A 172 16.67 -0.61 -13.41
N PRO A 173 15.72 -1.43 -12.94
CA PRO A 173 14.27 -1.15 -13.00
C PRO A 173 13.89 0.22 -12.45
N ARG A 174 14.56 0.67 -11.38
CA ARG A 174 14.34 1.98 -10.74
C ARG A 174 14.63 3.19 -11.67
N VAL A 175 15.38 2.98 -12.73
CA VAL A 175 15.68 4.01 -13.76
C VAL A 175 14.63 3.94 -14.86
N VAL A 176 14.24 2.75 -15.26
CA VAL A 176 13.32 2.49 -16.38
C VAL A 176 11.86 2.80 -16.00
N ALA A 177 11.42 2.37 -14.85
CA ALA A 177 10.02 2.52 -14.45
C ALA A 177 9.54 3.99 -14.37
N PRO A 178 10.33 4.97 -13.88
CA PRO A 178 9.94 6.39 -13.97
C PRO A 178 9.74 6.86 -15.40
N VAL A 179 10.61 6.44 -16.34
CA VAL A 179 10.48 6.77 -17.76
C VAL A 179 9.17 6.22 -18.32
N VAL A 180 8.86 4.97 -18.05
CA VAL A 180 7.59 4.35 -18.45
C VAL A 180 6.39 5.14 -17.93
N ARG A 181 6.42 5.57 -16.66
CA ARG A 181 5.33 6.36 -16.07
C ARG A 181 5.16 7.73 -16.75
N GLU A 182 6.25 8.38 -17.18
CA GLU A 182 6.15 9.62 -17.94
C GLU A 182 5.62 9.36 -19.36
N LEU A 183 6.09 8.30 -20.02
CA LEU A 183 5.59 7.91 -21.36
C LEU A 183 4.08 7.58 -21.32
N ALA A 184 3.60 6.94 -20.27
CA ALA A 184 2.20 6.61 -20.10
C ALA A 184 1.27 7.84 -19.96
N LYS A 185 1.81 9.02 -19.65
CA LYS A 185 1.05 10.27 -19.58
C LYS A 185 0.86 10.94 -20.95
N LEU A 186 1.61 10.54 -21.95
CA LEU A 186 1.51 11.08 -23.30
C LEU A 186 0.23 10.58 -23.97
N ALA A 187 -0.31 11.38 -24.91
CA ALA A 187 -1.42 10.94 -25.74
C ALA A 187 -0.97 9.78 -26.66
N GLU A 188 -1.89 8.88 -26.98
CA GLU A 188 -1.62 7.66 -27.76
C GLU A 188 -0.82 7.89 -29.04
N PRO A 189 -1.11 8.94 -29.88
CA PRO A 189 -0.28 9.25 -31.06
C PRO A 189 1.17 9.58 -30.72
N GLN A 190 1.41 10.30 -29.61
CA GLN A 190 2.76 10.65 -29.16
C GLN A 190 3.52 9.44 -28.64
N GLN A 191 2.84 8.49 -27.97
CA GLN A 191 3.43 7.22 -27.57
C GLN A 191 3.84 6.40 -28.79
N GLU A 192 3.03 6.40 -29.85
CA GLU A 192 3.29 5.66 -31.07
C GLU A 192 4.47 6.25 -31.87
N ASP A 193 4.51 7.58 -31.98
CA ASP A 193 5.66 8.28 -32.59
C ASP A 193 6.96 7.99 -31.83
N LEU A 194 6.93 8.00 -30.50
CA LEU A 194 8.10 7.72 -29.68
C LEU A 194 8.56 6.27 -29.82
N ARG A 195 7.62 5.30 -29.87
CA ARG A 195 7.96 3.90 -30.15
C ARG A 195 8.61 3.71 -31.51
N ARG A 196 8.17 4.48 -32.51
CA ARG A 196 8.79 4.47 -33.85
C ARG A 196 10.21 4.99 -33.79
N VAL A 197 10.45 6.14 -33.17
CA VAL A 197 11.79 6.73 -33.01
C VAL A 197 12.73 5.77 -32.27
N LEU A 198 12.29 5.17 -31.18
CA LEU A 198 13.11 4.22 -30.39
C LEU A 198 13.44 2.92 -31.16
N ARG A 199 12.66 2.56 -32.20
CA ARG A 199 12.96 1.40 -33.06
C ARG A 199 13.89 1.76 -34.22
N GLU A 200 13.79 3.00 -34.71
CA GLU A 200 14.52 3.44 -35.90
C GLU A 200 15.93 3.97 -35.57
N GLU A 201 16.20 4.31 -34.31
CA GLU A 201 17.54 4.69 -33.82
C GLU A 201 18.12 3.62 -32.87
N PRO A 202 18.68 2.52 -33.40
CA PRO A 202 19.35 1.49 -32.58
C PRO A 202 20.79 1.92 -32.20
N GLY A 203 20.97 3.14 -31.71
CA GLY A 203 22.29 3.75 -31.49
C GLY A 203 22.35 4.74 -30.34
N LEU A 204 21.68 4.46 -29.22
CA LEU A 204 22.02 5.07 -27.94
C LEU A 204 22.93 4.10 -27.17
N ASP A 205 24.14 3.91 -27.68
CA ASP A 205 25.27 3.31 -26.97
C ASP A 205 25.78 4.25 -25.87
#